data_7b1995e3b73cb35286cd936b084a7218
#
_entry.id   7b1995e3b73cb35286cd936b084a7218
#
_cell.length_a   1.000
_cell.length_b   1.000
_cell.length_c   1.000
_cell.angle_alpha   90.00
_cell.angle_beta   90.00
_cell.angle_gamma   90.00
#
_symmetry.space_group_name_H-M   'P 1'
#
loop_
_entity.id
_entity.type
_entity.pdbx_description
1 polymer ?
#
loop_
_entity_poly.entity_id
_entity_poly.type
_entity_poly.pdbx_seq_one_letter_code
_entity_poly.pdbx_strand_id
1 'polypeptide(L)'
;MDLTAIAFYADMAPWAKATTGLLLLALLALVLRFAVHLTLMHFVRVWRSAMPASGWAPILMHDHVLSRMAKIVPSLVFQLGTRWVQELPQDVSVGIVNVATALTVFHVVRVLATLLEEINEAHDRHDGPKITQTNSIKSYVQLGKLIAYIVGALLITASLLNRSPLLLLSGLGAMSAVLMLVFKDTILSFVAGVQIASNDMLRVGDWIEMPQVGADGFVVDIALNTVKVQNWDKTITTIPTWKLMSDSFKNWRGMFNSGGRRILRAIHIDAATVHLLTAQERQTLSGIALLKDYWSERDGLLAQPDAAANAMPTQAIAPDMVTNLAAFKAYAYAYLMAHPRISKAPGMFLLARTLE
;
A
#
# COMPACT_ATOMS: atom_id res chain seq x y z
N MET A 1 55.40 18.94 -39.84
CA MET A 1 54.09 18.58 -40.35
C MET A 1 54.16 18.75 -41.85
N ASP A 2 54.18 17.64 -42.61
CA ASP A 2 54.48 17.67 -44.06
C ASP A 2 53.35 18.34 -44.84
N LEU A 3 53.64 19.47 -45.51
CA LEU A 3 52.70 20.22 -46.36
C LEU A 3 52.10 19.33 -47.48
N THR A 4 52.82 18.30 -47.92
CA THR A 4 52.38 17.32 -48.91
C THR A 4 51.22 16.45 -48.45
N ALA A 5 51.16 16.09 -47.17
CA ALA A 5 50.05 15.29 -46.58
C ALA A 5 48.77 16.15 -46.51
N ILE A 6 48.89 17.44 -46.24
CA ILE A 6 47.76 18.40 -46.20
C ILE A 6 47.23 18.65 -47.60
N ALA A 7 48.08 18.78 -48.60
CA ALA A 7 47.73 18.97 -50.03
C ALA A 7 47.01 17.71 -50.56
N PHE A 8 47.50 16.49 -50.23
CA PHE A 8 46.87 15.25 -50.65
C PHE A 8 45.46 15.08 -50.03
N TYR A 9 45.27 15.47 -48.78
CA TYR A 9 43.94 15.43 -48.11
C TYR A 9 42.99 16.45 -48.74
N ALA A 10 43.47 17.62 -49.18
CA ALA A 10 42.65 18.66 -49.81
C ALA A 10 42.05 18.19 -51.16
N ASP A 11 42.77 17.37 -51.93
CA ASP A 11 42.37 16.88 -53.24
C ASP A 11 41.49 15.60 -53.20
N MET A 12 41.23 15.04 -52.01
CA MET A 12 40.40 13.85 -51.87
C MET A 12 38.93 14.11 -52.19
N ALA A 13 38.24 13.12 -52.73
CA ALA A 13 36.79 13.14 -52.94
C ALA A 13 36.06 13.31 -51.57
N PRO A 14 34.89 13.99 -51.55
CA PRO A 14 34.13 14.27 -50.30
C PRO A 14 33.90 13.03 -49.42
N TRP A 15 33.50 11.91 -50.04
CA TRP A 15 33.27 10.64 -49.32
C TRP A 15 34.57 10.08 -48.71
N ALA A 16 35.72 10.27 -49.36
CA ALA A 16 37.02 9.84 -48.88
C ALA A 16 37.49 10.70 -47.68
N LYS A 17 37.21 12.00 -47.64
CA LYS A 17 37.48 12.89 -46.49
C LYS A 17 36.62 12.45 -45.28
N ALA A 18 35.35 12.18 -45.50
CA ALA A 18 34.46 11.72 -44.42
C ALA A 18 34.91 10.37 -43.83
N THR A 19 35.26 9.40 -44.69
CA THR A 19 35.69 8.05 -44.23
C THR A 19 37.05 8.12 -43.51
N THR A 20 38.01 8.86 -44.04
CA THR A 20 39.33 9.04 -43.37
C THR A 20 39.18 9.78 -42.05
N GLY A 21 38.31 10.79 -41.96
CA GLY A 21 37.97 11.49 -40.71
C GLY A 21 37.38 10.57 -39.67
N LEU A 22 36.44 9.72 -40.05
CA LEU A 22 35.84 8.74 -39.15
C LEU A 22 36.82 7.65 -38.68
N LEU A 23 37.73 7.20 -39.58
CA LEU A 23 38.79 6.25 -39.22
C LEU A 23 39.79 6.84 -38.23
N LEU A 24 40.19 8.09 -38.45
CA LEU A 24 41.07 8.83 -37.52
C LEU A 24 40.38 9.01 -36.15
N LEU A 25 39.09 9.33 -36.16
CA LEU A 25 38.30 9.47 -34.95
C LEU A 25 38.20 8.13 -34.19
N ALA A 26 37.99 7.02 -34.89
CA ALA A 26 37.98 5.69 -34.32
C ALA A 26 39.32 5.27 -33.71
N LEU A 27 40.43 5.57 -34.41
CA LEU A 27 41.78 5.35 -33.91
C LEU A 27 42.04 6.19 -32.65
N LEU A 28 41.69 7.46 -32.66
CA LEU A 28 41.78 8.36 -31.50
C LEU A 28 40.96 7.82 -30.33
N ALA A 29 39.74 7.38 -30.58
CA ALA A 29 38.86 6.79 -29.55
C ALA A 29 39.48 5.53 -28.89
N LEU A 30 40.12 4.68 -29.68
CA LEU A 30 40.84 3.49 -29.18
C LEU A 30 42.07 3.86 -28.36
N VAL A 31 42.88 4.82 -28.87
CA VAL A 31 44.08 5.31 -28.16
C VAL A 31 43.69 5.94 -26.82
N LEU A 32 42.70 6.83 -26.83
CA LEU A 32 42.22 7.48 -25.61
C LEU A 32 41.61 6.49 -24.63
N ARG A 33 40.84 5.51 -25.09
CA ARG A 33 40.34 4.42 -24.23
C ARG A 33 41.48 3.69 -23.52
N PHE A 34 42.51 3.34 -24.27
CA PHE A 34 43.67 2.60 -23.71
C PHE A 34 44.47 3.48 -22.75
N ALA A 35 44.72 4.74 -23.12
CA ALA A 35 45.39 5.71 -22.28
C ALA A 35 44.61 5.97 -20.96
N VAL A 36 43.32 6.20 -21.03
CA VAL A 36 42.47 6.38 -19.84
C VAL A 36 42.45 5.13 -18.98
N HIS A 37 42.35 3.96 -19.60
CA HIS A 37 42.40 2.69 -18.84
C HIS A 37 43.71 2.55 -18.09
N LEU A 38 44.87 2.78 -18.76
CA LEU A 38 46.18 2.70 -18.12
C LEU A 38 46.35 3.74 -17.00
N THR A 39 45.94 4.97 -17.24
CA THR A 39 46.05 6.05 -16.24
C THR A 39 45.18 5.79 -15.03
N LEU A 40 43.96 5.30 -15.22
CA LEU A 40 43.07 4.91 -14.12
C LEU A 40 43.65 3.75 -13.30
N MET A 41 44.16 2.72 -13.97
CA MET A 41 44.79 1.57 -13.29
C MET A 41 46.11 1.95 -12.59
N HIS A 42 46.91 2.84 -13.17
CA HIS A 42 48.11 3.36 -12.52
C HIS A 42 47.76 4.20 -11.29
N PHE A 43 46.80 5.12 -11.42
CA PHE A 43 46.31 5.92 -10.31
C PHE A 43 45.82 5.09 -9.13
N VAL A 44 44.99 4.09 -9.39
CA VAL A 44 44.51 3.17 -8.35
C VAL A 44 45.65 2.39 -7.69
N ARG A 45 46.63 1.91 -8.49
CA ARG A 45 47.75 1.18 -7.95
C ARG A 45 48.61 2.02 -6.99
N VAL A 46 48.82 3.28 -7.33
CA VAL A 46 49.61 4.24 -6.50
C VAL A 46 48.83 4.61 -5.23
N TRP A 47 47.53 4.83 -5.33
CA TRP A 47 46.71 5.28 -4.19
C TRP A 47 46.19 4.16 -3.27
N ARG A 48 46.14 2.92 -3.76
CA ARG A 48 45.68 1.76 -2.99
C ARG A 48 46.56 1.49 -1.75
N SER A 49 47.84 1.86 -1.78
CA SER A 49 48.74 1.75 -0.64
C SER A 49 48.59 2.85 0.40
N ALA A 50 47.96 3.95 0.04
CA ALA A 50 47.76 5.13 0.92
C ALA A 50 46.37 5.25 1.51
N MET A 51 45.40 4.43 1.09
CA MET A 51 44.00 4.53 1.52
C MET A 51 43.67 3.65 2.72
N PRO A 52 42.84 4.19 3.66
CA PRO A 52 42.31 3.34 4.71
C PRO A 52 41.35 2.29 4.14
N ALA A 53 41.43 1.08 4.72
CA ALA A 53 40.60 -0.07 4.28
C ALA A 53 39.09 0.13 4.51
N SER A 54 38.70 1.18 5.23
CA SER A 54 37.32 1.54 5.57
C SER A 54 36.85 2.77 4.80
N GLY A 55 35.76 2.67 4.05
CA GLY A 55 35.13 3.79 3.37
C GLY A 55 34.70 3.51 1.92
N TRP A 56 34.26 4.56 1.19
CA TRP A 56 33.76 4.50 -0.19
C TRP A 56 34.87 4.32 -1.25
N ALA A 57 36.11 4.67 -0.91
CA ALA A 57 37.22 4.67 -1.83
C ALA A 57 37.56 3.29 -2.42
N PRO A 58 37.59 2.19 -1.65
CA PRO A 58 37.82 0.85 -2.18
C PRO A 58 36.76 0.40 -3.18
N ILE A 59 35.50 0.82 -2.98
CA ILE A 59 34.36 0.48 -3.85
C ILE A 59 34.50 1.15 -5.22
N LEU A 60 34.79 2.46 -5.25
CA LEU A 60 34.95 3.24 -6.47
C LEU A 60 36.20 2.83 -7.26
N MET A 61 37.24 2.32 -6.58
CA MET A 61 38.53 1.94 -7.17
C MET A 61 38.64 0.45 -7.50
N HIS A 62 37.52 -0.26 -7.52
CA HIS A 62 37.55 -1.66 -7.92
C HIS A 62 37.81 -1.79 -9.42
N ASP A 63 38.68 -2.76 -9.79
CA ASP A 63 39.13 -2.92 -11.17
C ASP A 63 38.01 -3.10 -12.18
N HIS A 64 36.89 -3.71 -11.77
CA HIS A 64 35.71 -3.88 -12.60
C HIS A 64 34.98 -2.55 -12.92
N VAL A 65 34.90 -1.62 -11.96
CA VAL A 65 34.28 -0.29 -12.14
C VAL A 65 35.13 0.54 -13.12
N LEU A 66 36.42 0.60 -12.88
CA LEU A 66 37.36 1.39 -13.70
C LEU A 66 37.44 0.89 -15.14
N SER A 67 37.48 -0.42 -15.34
CA SER A 67 37.44 -1.03 -16.67
C SER A 67 36.14 -0.68 -17.44
N ARG A 68 35.00 -0.62 -16.74
CA ARG A 68 33.74 -0.21 -17.35
C ARG A 68 33.67 1.28 -17.61
N MET A 69 34.23 2.13 -16.75
CA MET A 69 34.34 3.58 -16.97
C MET A 69 35.16 3.90 -18.23
N ALA A 70 36.29 3.23 -18.45
CA ALA A 70 37.13 3.41 -19.63
C ALA A 70 36.36 3.08 -20.95
N LYS A 71 35.32 2.25 -20.92
CA LYS A 71 34.49 1.94 -22.09
C LYS A 71 33.56 3.07 -22.50
N ILE A 72 33.36 4.10 -21.66
CA ILE A 72 32.58 5.30 -22.00
C ILE A 72 33.38 6.20 -22.98
N VAL A 73 34.71 6.18 -22.89
CA VAL A 73 35.58 7.11 -23.64
C VAL A 73 35.36 7.07 -25.15
N PRO A 74 35.30 5.93 -25.83
CA PRO A 74 35.08 5.89 -27.27
C PRO A 74 33.77 6.57 -27.70
N SER A 75 32.68 6.32 -26.99
CA SER A 75 31.40 6.93 -27.34
C SER A 75 31.39 8.44 -27.12
N LEU A 76 32.07 8.94 -26.09
CA LEU A 76 32.26 10.38 -25.89
C LEU A 76 33.11 11.02 -27.01
N VAL A 77 34.17 10.33 -27.44
CA VAL A 77 35.00 10.81 -28.55
C VAL A 77 34.18 10.94 -29.83
N PHE A 78 33.31 9.97 -30.13
CA PHE A 78 32.43 10.06 -31.29
C PHE A 78 31.38 11.18 -31.13
N GLN A 79 30.80 11.38 -29.98
CA GLN A 79 29.83 12.45 -29.73
C GLN A 79 30.45 13.84 -29.98
N LEU A 80 31.67 14.06 -29.47
CA LEU A 80 32.33 15.38 -29.57
C LEU A 80 33.05 15.54 -30.89
N GLY A 81 33.68 14.47 -31.42
CA GLY A 81 34.56 14.51 -32.56
C GLY A 81 33.85 14.49 -33.90
N THR A 82 32.63 13.93 -34.00
CA THR A 82 31.90 13.84 -35.28
C THR A 82 31.67 15.21 -35.93
N ARG A 83 31.51 16.26 -35.12
CA ARG A 83 31.38 17.65 -35.61
C ARG A 83 32.60 18.20 -36.34
N TRP A 84 33.76 17.61 -36.15
CA TRP A 84 35.03 18.05 -36.79
C TRP A 84 35.35 17.22 -38.03
N VAL A 85 34.58 16.18 -38.34
CA VAL A 85 34.74 15.38 -39.54
C VAL A 85 34.17 16.19 -40.72
N GLN A 86 35.05 16.55 -41.67
CA GLN A 86 34.68 17.33 -42.86
C GLN A 86 33.88 16.46 -43.81
N GLU A 87 32.98 17.13 -44.62
CA GLU A 87 32.19 16.53 -45.70
C GLU A 87 31.28 15.37 -45.23
N LEU A 88 30.97 15.28 -43.93
CA LEU A 88 30.02 14.27 -43.43
C LEU A 88 28.59 14.77 -43.62
N PRO A 89 27.72 14.03 -44.31
CA PRO A 89 26.29 14.37 -44.45
C PRO A 89 25.65 14.55 -43.08
N GLN A 90 24.80 15.57 -42.96
CA GLN A 90 24.18 15.92 -41.66
C GLN A 90 23.39 14.77 -41.05
N ASP A 91 22.62 14.02 -41.84
CA ASP A 91 21.85 12.89 -41.38
C ASP A 91 22.74 11.78 -40.80
N VAL A 92 23.88 11.51 -41.46
CA VAL A 92 24.86 10.52 -40.98
C VAL A 92 25.53 11.00 -39.69
N SER A 93 25.89 12.28 -39.61
CA SER A 93 26.45 12.89 -38.39
C SER A 93 25.49 12.76 -37.22
N VAL A 94 24.21 13.10 -37.39
CA VAL A 94 23.17 12.96 -36.36
C VAL A 94 23.01 11.51 -35.97
N GLY A 95 22.98 10.60 -36.92
CA GLY A 95 22.89 9.16 -36.66
C GLY A 95 24.05 8.64 -35.80
N ILE A 96 25.29 9.01 -36.15
CA ILE A 96 26.49 8.63 -35.39
C ILE A 96 26.42 9.19 -33.97
N VAL A 97 26.08 10.46 -33.80
CA VAL A 97 25.97 11.12 -32.49
C VAL A 97 24.88 10.45 -31.64
N ASN A 98 23.73 10.12 -32.23
CA ASN A 98 22.65 9.44 -31.53
C ASN A 98 23.04 8.03 -31.05
N VAL A 99 23.71 7.26 -31.92
CA VAL A 99 24.24 5.94 -31.55
C VAL A 99 25.32 6.05 -30.48
N ALA A 100 26.25 6.99 -30.63
CA ALA A 100 27.29 7.25 -29.65
C ALA A 100 26.72 7.67 -28.28
N THR A 101 25.66 8.49 -28.27
CA THR A 101 24.94 8.90 -27.07
C THR A 101 24.25 7.69 -26.43
N ALA A 102 23.59 6.85 -27.21
CA ALA A 102 22.97 5.61 -26.72
C ALA A 102 24.00 4.66 -26.08
N LEU A 103 25.17 4.52 -26.71
CA LEU A 103 26.30 3.73 -26.16
C LEU A 103 26.87 4.34 -24.87
N THR A 104 26.96 5.66 -24.80
CA THR A 104 27.38 6.35 -23.56
C THR A 104 26.43 6.05 -22.43
N VAL A 105 25.11 6.23 -22.65
CA VAL A 105 24.10 5.91 -21.66
C VAL A 105 24.16 4.45 -21.24
N PHE A 106 24.29 3.52 -22.20
CA PHE A 106 24.44 2.09 -21.92
C PHE A 106 25.63 1.81 -21.00
N HIS A 107 26.81 2.38 -21.31
CA HIS A 107 28.01 2.19 -20.48
C HIS A 107 27.87 2.84 -19.11
N VAL A 108 27.25 4.02 -19.00
CA VAL A 108 26.98 4.69 -17.72
C VAL A 108 26.08 3.83 -16.85
N VAL A 109 24.97 3.30 -17.39
CA VAL A 109 24.08 2.39 -16.68
C VAL A 109 24.82 1.13 -16.20
N ARG A 110 25.69 0.57 -17.05
CA ARG A 110 26.54 -0.56 -16.68
C ARG A 110 27.53 -0.25 -15.55
N VAL A 111 28.07 0.97 -15.52
CA VAL A 111 28.93 1.44 -14.41
C VAL A 111 28.12 1.57 -13.13
N LEU A 112 26.93 2.22 -13.20
CA LEU A 112 26.04 2.35 -12.04
C LEU A 112 25.62 0.99 -11.48
N ALA A 113 25.24 0.06 -12.35
CA ALA A 113 24.88 -1.30 -11.93
C ALA A 113 26.04 -2.03 -11.22
N THR A 114 27.28 -1.81 -11.71
CA THR A 114 28.48 -2.38 -11.05
C THR A 114 28.77 -1.75 -9.71
N LEU A 115 28.64 -0.41 -9.62
CA LEU A 115 28.82 0.29 -8.35
C LEU A 115 27.83 -0.20 -7.30
N LEU A 116 26.59 -0.42 -7.68
CA LEU A 116 25.56 -0.98 -6.78
C LEU A 116 25.90 -2.43 -6.36
N GLU A 117 26.50 -3.22 -7.25
CA GLU A 117 27.00 -4.57 -6.92
C GLU A 117 28.14 -4.51 -5.90
N GLU A 118 29.13 -3.67 -6.15
CA GLU A 118 30.28 -3.51 -5.25
C GLU A 118 29.88 -3.01 -3.86
N ILE A 119 28.88 -2.10 -3.80
CA ILE A 119 28.29 -1.64 -2.52
C ILE A 119 27.69 -2.82 -1.75
N ASN A 120 26.94 -3.68 -2.45
CA ASN A 120 26.34 -4.86 -1.82
C ASN A 120 27.41 -5.84 -1.31
N GLU A 121 28.44 -6.12 -2.13
CA GLU A 121 29.54 -7.01 -1.73
C GLU A 121 30.38 -6.45 -0.58
N ALA A 122 30.60 -5.12 -0.58
CA ALA A 122 31.34 -4.47 0.50
C ALA A 122 30.56 -4.55 1.83
N HIS A 123 29.26 -4.44 1.78
CA HIS A 123 28.39 -4.59 2.95
C HIS A 123 28.42 -6.03 3.49
N ASP A 124 28.27 -7.01 2.59
CA ASP A 124 28.31 -8.43 2.95
C ASP A 124 29.66 -8.86 3.59
N ARG A 125 30.76 -8.20 3.18
CA ARG A 125 32.11 -8.45 3.77
C ARG A 125 32.27 -7.86 5.18
N HIS A 126 31.54 -6.76 5.51
CA HIS A 126 31.69 -6.09 6.82
C HIS A 126 30.87 -6.77 7.91
N ASP A 127 29.72 -7.34 7.59
CA ASP A 127 28.80 -7.88 8.60
C ASP A 127 29.06 -9.33 9.01
N GLY A 128 29.97 -10.04 8.35
CA GLY A 128 30.30 -11.45 8.64
C GLY A 128 29.12 -12.40 8.43
N PRO A 129 29.32 -13.74 8.56
CA PRO A 129 28.27 -14.73 8.34
C PRO A 129 27.27 -14.75 9.52
N LYS A 130 26.36 -13.78 9.59
CA LYS A 130 25.23 -13.79 10.53
C LYS A 130 24.05 -14.54 9.91
N ILE A 131 23.77 -15.71 10.45
CA ILE A 131 22.78 -16.69 9.99
C ILE A 131 21.31 -16.20 10.10
N THR A 132 21.03 -14.98 10.58
CA THR A 132 19.67 -14.57 10.96
C THR A 132 19.23 -13.14 10.59
N GLN A 133 19.94 -12.44 9.71
CA GLN A 133 19.42 -11.15 9.23
C GLN A 133 19.07 -11.22 7.75
N THR A 134 17.79 -11.19 7.47
CA THR A 134 17.19 -11.01 6.12
C THR A 134 17.75 -9.72 5.52
N ASN A 135 18.70 -9.85 4.61
CA ASN A 135 19.46 -8.73 4.06
C ASN A 135 18.57 -7.82 3.21
N SER A 136 18.06 -6.79 3.82
CA SER A 136 17.25 -5.77 3.17
C SER A 136 18.05 -4.99 2.08
N ILE A 137 19.39 -4.86 2.21
CA ILE A 137 20.23 -4.09 1.26
C ILE A 137 20.25 -4.72 -0.13
N LYS A 138 20.32 -6.02 -0.26
CA LYS A 138 20.27 -6.71 -1.57
C LYS A 138 19.01 -6.35 -2.37
N SER A 139 17.88 -6.27 -1.71
CA SER A 139 16.62 -5.88 -2.34
C SER A 139 16.64 -4.43 -2.83
N TYR A 140 17.21 -3.51 -2.04
CA TYR A 140 17.37 -2.10 -2.46
C TYR A 140 18.33 -1.95 -3.63
N VAL A 141 19.44 -2.70 -3.64
CA VAL A 141 20.39 -2.74 -4.76
C VAL A 141 19.72 -3.26 -6.03
N GLN A 142 18.92 -4.33 -5.93
CA GLN A 142 18.16 -4.86 -7.08
C GLN A 142 17.16 -3.85 -7.61
N LEU A 143 16.44 -3.16 -6.71
CA LEU A 143 15.51 -2.09 -7.08
C LEU A 143 16.25 -0.93 -7.77
N GLY A 144 17.39 -0.49 -7.22
CA GLY A 144 18.22 0.55 -7.81
C GLY A 144 18.71 0.19 -9.22
N LYS A 145 19.14 -1.06 -9.44
CA LYS A 145 19.51 -1.56 -10.78
C LYS A 145 18.32 -1.57 -11.73
N LEU A 146 17.16 -2.02 -11.27
CA LEU A 146 15.94 -2.02 -12.10
C LEU A 146 15.59 -0.60 -12.56
N ILE A 147 15.60 0.36 -11.65
CA ILE A 147 15.35 1.78 -11.98
C ILE A 147 16.40 2.29 -12.98
N ALA A 148 17.68 2.01 -12.74
CA ALA A 148 18.76 2.43 -13.64
C ALA A 148 18.60 1.84 -15.05
N TYR A 149 18.18 0.57 -15.16
CA TYR A 149 17.92 -0.06 -16.46
C TYR A 149 16.68 0.53 -17.16
N ILE A 150 15.61 0.82 -16.45
CA ILE A 150 14.39 1.44 -17.02
C ILE A 150 14.71 2.85 -17.53
N VAL A 151 15.38 3.67 -16.71
CA VAL A 151 15.78 5.03 -17.09
C VAL A 151 16.77 4.97 -18.26
N GLY A 152 17.74 4.07 -18.20
CA GLY A 152 18.70 3.87 -19.27
C GLY A 152 18.05 3.46 -20.59
N ALA A 153 17.10 2.53 -20.56
CA ALA A 153 16.35 2.11 -21.74
C ALA A 153 15.56 3.29 -22.35
N LEU A 154 14.91 4.11 -21.52
CA LEU A 154 14.19 5.30 -21.97
C LEU A 154 15.15 6.30 -22.66
N LEU A 155 16.30 6.59 -22.04
CA LEU A 155 17.30 7.53 -22.58
C LEU A 155 17.92 7.01 -23.88
N ILE A 156 18.21 5.70 -23.96
CA ILE A 156 18.72 5.06 -25.19
C ILE A 156 17.68 5.18 -26.30
N THR A 157 16.42 4.85 -26.01
CA THR A 157 15.34 4.96 -27.00
C THR A 157 15.13 6.39 -27.45
N ALA A 158 15.17 7.37 -26.54
CA ALA A 158 15.08 8.78 -26.83
C ALA A 158 16.21 9.25 -27.76
N SER A 159 17.44 8.82 -27.47
CA SER A 159 18.61 9.14 -28.28
C SER A 159 18.53 8.56 -29.69
N LEU A 160 18.17 7.26 -29.82
CA LEU A 160 18.04 6.59 -31.11
C LEU A 160 16.93 7.17 -31.99
N LEU A 161 15.81 7.61 -31.37
CA LEU A 161 14.71 8.27 -32.05
C LEU A 161 14.95 9.75 -32.32
N ASN A 162 16.07 10.28 -31.87
CA ASN A 162 16.40 11.73 -31.91
C ASN A 162 15.26 12.59 -31.35
N ARG A 163 14.71 12.16 -30.18
CA ARG A 163 13.63 12.84 -29.49
C ARG A 163 14.02 13.16 -28.04
N SER A 164 13.38 14.17 -27.50
CA SER A 164 13.59 14.52 -26.09
C SER A 164 13.11 13.40 -25.18
N PRO A 165 13.90 12.97 -24.17
CA PRO A 165 13.47 11.98 -23.17
C PRO A 165 12.18 12.38 -22.44
N LEU A 166 12.00 13.69 -22.22
CA LEU A 166 10.80 14.22 -21.55
C LEU A 166 9.54 13.99 -22.39
N LEU A 167 9.64 14.11 -23.72
CA LEU A 167 8.51 13.84 -24.62
C LEU A 167 8.12 12.37 -24.59
N LEU A 168 9.09 11.45 -24.54
CA LEU A 168 8.79 10.01 -24.39
C LEU A 168 8.17 9.71 -23.02
N LEU A 169 8.71 10.32 -21.97
CA LEU A 169 8.19 10.14 -20.61
C LEU A 169 6.76 10.67 -20.49
N SER A 170 6.46 11.84 -21.05
CA SER A 170 5.10 12.40 -21.04
C SER A 170 4.12 11.55 -21.83
N GLY A 171 4.54 11.04 -22.99
CA GLY A 171 3.72 10.14 -23.81
C GLY A 171 3.42 8.81 -23.08
N LEU A 172 4.45 8.20 -22.47
CA LEU A 172 4.28 7.00 -21.63
C LEU A 172 3.40 7.28 -20.42
N GLY A 173 3.58 8.44 -19.78
CA GLY A 173 2.76 8.86 -18.63
C GLY A 173 1.29 9.03 -19.00
N ALA A 174 1.01 9.69 -20.12
CA ALA A 174 -0.35 9.85 -20.62
C ALA A 174 -1.00 8.50 -20.96
N MET A 175 -0.27 7.61 -21.65
CA MET A 175 -0.76 6.26 -21.95
C MET A 175 -1.01 5.44 -20.70
N SER A 176 -0.10 5.52 -19.71
CA SER A 176 -0.26 4.84 -18.41
C SER A 176 -1.47 5.34 -17.65
N ALA A 177 -1.75 6.66 -17.69
CA ALA A 177 -2.93 7.24 -17.06
C ALA A 177 -4.24 6.70 -17.69
N VAL A 178 -4.28 6.61 -19.02
CA VAL A 178 -5.43 6.03 -19.74
C VAL A 178 -5.59 4.54 -19.39
N LEU A 179 -4.50 3.77 -19.39
CA LEU A 179 -4.53 2.35 -19.03
C LEU A 179 -4.99 2.17 -17.57
N MET A 180 -4.47 3.00 -16.65
CA MET A 180 -4.89 2.97 -15.24
C MET A 180 -6.38 3.29 -15.09
N LEU A 181 -6.92 4.23 -15.89
CA LEU A 181 -8.35 4.55 -15.88
C LEU A 181 -9.20 3.35 -16.36
N VAL A 182 -8.77 2.68 -17.42
CA VAL A 182 -9.46 1.50 -17.97
C VAL A 182 -9.45 0.32 -16.99
N PHE A 183 -8.33 0.09 -16.32
CA PHE A 183 -8.16 -1.03 -15.39
C PHE A 183 -8.44 -0.70 -13.93
N LYS A 184 -8.86 0.54 -13.63
CA LYS A 184 -9.08 1.03 -12.26
C LYS A 184 -9.92 0.07 -11.43
N ASP A 185 -11.10 -0.29 -11.91
CA ASP A 185 -12.05 -1.11 -11.14
C ASP A 185 -11.55 -2.56 -10.99
N THR A 186 -10.83 -3.07 -11.97
CA THR A 186 -10.20 -4.40 -11.90
C THR A 186 -9.10 -4.43 -10.85
N ILE A 187 -8.23 -3.40 -10.82
CA ILE A 187 -7.15 -3.29 -9.83
C ILE A 187 -7.73 -3.11 -8.43
N LEU A 188 -8.73 -2.23 -8.27
CA LEU A 188 -9.41 -2.03 -6.98
C LEU A 188 -10.07 -3.32 -6.50
N SER A 189 -10.75 -4.07 -7.39
CA SER A 189 -11.38 -5.34 -7.04
C SER A 189 -10.36 -6.40 -6.62
N PHE A 190 -9.22 -6.47 -7.30
CA PHE A 190 -8.13 -7.37 -6.95
C PHE A 190 -7.58 -7.07 -5.55
N VAL A 191 -7.22 -5.80 -5.30
CA VAL A 191 -6.69 -5.37 -3.99
C VAL A 191 -7.72 -5.60 -2.88
N ALA A 192 -8.99 -5.28 -3.13
CA ALA A 192 -10.08 -5.52 -2.20
C ALA A 192 -10.26 -7.02 -1.90
N GLY A 193 -10.19 -7.88 -2.92
CA GLY A 193 -10.28 -9.34 -2.74
C GLY A 193 -9.18 -9.88 -1.83
N VAL A 194 -7.94 -9.43 -2.04
CA VAL A 194 -6.81 -9.79 -1.16
C VAL A 194 -7.03 -9.29 0.27
N GLN A 195 -7.52 -8.06 0.45
CA GLN A 195 -7.77 -7.50 1.78
C GLN A 195 -8.92 -8.20 2.50
N ILE A 196 -10.02 -8.53 1.81
CA ILE A 196 -11.15 -9.28 2.39
C ILE A 196 -10.67 -10.65 2.89
N ALA A 197 -9.84 -11.33 2.11
CA ALA A 197 -9.31 -12.63 2.47
C ALA A 197 -8.29 -12.55 3.63
N SER A 198 -7.34 -11.61 3.58
CA SER A 198 -6.29 -11.49 4.60
C SER A 198 -6.79 -10.98 5.94
N ASN A 199 -7.83 -10.13 5.95
CA ASN A 199 -8.42 -9.60 7.18
C ASN A 199 -9.61 -10.42 7.69
N ASP A 200 -9.93 -11.54 7.06
CA ASP A 200 -11.07 -12.41 7.41
C ASP A 200 -12.41 -11.66 7.53
N MET A 201 -12.60 -10.67 6.67
CA MET A 201 -13.79 -9.81 6.72
C MET A 201 -15.05 -10.57 6.29
N LEU A 202 -14.92 -11.56 5.39
CA LEU A 202 -16.02 -12.30 4.80
C LEU A 202 -15.61 -13.73 4.50
N ARG A 203 -16.51 -14.68 4.76
CA ARG A 203 -16.35 -16.11 4.42
C ARG A 203 -17.55 -16.62 3.65
N VAL A 204 -17.35 -17.68 2.87
CA VAL A 204 -18.46 -18.43 2.28
C VAL A 204 -19.31 -19.00 3.41
N GLY A 205 -20.63 -18.82 3.32
CA GLY A 205 -21.59 -19.18 4.34
C GLY A 205 -21.97 -18.05 5.32
N ASP A 206 -21.30 -16.90 5.28
CA ASP A 206 -21.72 -15.73 6.05
C ASP A 206 -23.04 -15.18 5.52
N TRP A 207 -23.92 -14.80 6.41
CA TRP A 207 -25.06 -13.96 6.07
C TRP A 207 -24.64 -12.50 6.09
N ILE A 208 -24.82 -11.83 4.95
CA ILE A 208 -24.57 -10.38 4.82
C ILE A 208 -25.81 -9.64 4.35
N GLU A 209 -25.89 -8.40 4.77
CA GLU A 209 -26.94 -7.45 4.36
C GLU A 209 -26.27 -6.20 3.81
N MET A 210 -26.53 -5.90 2.53
CA MET A 210 -26.01 -4.73 1.81
C MET A 210 -27.12 -4.14 0.94
N PRO A 211 -28.00 -3.29 1.53
CA PRO A 211 -29.20 -2.80 0.85
C PRO A 211 -28.91 -2.01 -0.43
N GLN A 212 -27.75 -1.31 -0.49
CA GLN A 212 -27.35 -0.48 -1.62
C GLN A 212 -27.22 -1.26 -2.94
N VAL A 213 -27.02 -2.57 -2.85
CA VAL A 213 -26.88 -3.47 -4.01
C VAL A 213 -27.97 -4.55 -4.04
N GLY A 214 -28.96 -4.47 -3.14
CA GLY A 214 -30.03 -5.45 -3.06
C GLY A 214 -29.56 -6.83 -2.60
N ALA A 215 -28.53 -6.89 -1.76
CA ALA A 215 -28.02 -8.15 -1.21
C ALA A 215 -28.48 -8.30 0.24
N ASP A 216 -29.21 -9.37 0.52
CA ASP A 216 -29.59 -9.83 1.85
C ASP A 216 -29.67 -11.37 1.82
N GLY A 217 -28.62 -12.04 2.23
CA GLY A 217 -28.55 -13.50 2.16
C GLY A 217 -27.16 -14.06 2.43
N PHE A 218 -26.96 -15.31 2.04
CA PHE A 218 -25.72 -16.02 2.31
C PHE A 218 -24.70 -15.88 1.18
N VAL A 219 -23.45 -15.68 1.55
CA VAL A 219 -22.32 -15.71 0.61
C VAL A 219 -22.13 -17.15 0.14
N VAL A 220 -22.27 -17.34 -1.19
CA VAL A 220 -22.13 -18.68 -1.79
C VAL A 220 -20.77 -18.86 -2.47
N ASP A 221 -20.14 -17.76 -2.91
CA ASP A 221 -18.86 -17.81 -3.60
C ASP A 221 -18.09 -16.49 -3.42
N ILE A 222 -16.79 -16.60 -3.24
CA ILE A 222 -15.85 -15.47 -3.16
C ILE A 222 -14.78 -15.70 -4.21
N ALA A 223 -14.92 -15.02 -5.35
CA ALA A 223 -13.91 -14.98 -6.38
C ALA A 223 -12.97 -13.78 -6.19
N LEU A 224 -11.93 -13.70 -7.02
CA LEU A 224 -10.91 -12.65 -6.92
C LEU A 224 -11.49 -11.23 -7.02
N ASN A 225 -12.47 -11.04 -7.93
CA ASN A 225 -13.02 -9.71 -8.25
C ASN A 225 -14.48 -9.55 -7.85
N THR A 226 -15.16 -10.63 -7.44
CA THR A 226 -16.59 -10.61 -7.15
C THR A 226 -16.95 -11.54 -6.00
N VAL A 227 -17.99 -11.17 -5.26
CA VAL A 227 -18.64 -11.99 -4.24
C VAL A 227 -20.06 -12.26 -4.68
N LYS A 228 -20.51 -13.51 -4.62
CA LYS A 228 -21.90 -13.91 -4.91
C LYS A 228 -22.66 -14.15 -3.63
N VAL A 229 -23.80 -13.49 -3.52
CA VAL A 229 -24.72 -13.62 -2.38
C VAL A 229 -26.03 -14.20 -2.87
N GLN A 230 -26.47 -15.31 -2.29
CA GLN A 230 -27.78 -15.87 -2.51
C GLN A 230 -28.78 -15.23 -1.57
N ASN A 231 -29.66 -14.42 -2.10
CA ASN A 231 -30.74 -13.76 -1.35
C ASN A 231 -31.80 -14.78 -0.87
N TRP A 232 -32.68 -14.33 0.02
CA TRP A 232 -33.75 -15.15 0.58
C TRP A 232 -34.77 -15.66 -0.47
N ASP A 233 -34.96 -14.88 -1.54
CA ASP A 233 -35.80 -15.26 -2.71
C ASP A 233 -35.10 -16.19 -3.69
N LYS A 234 -33.88 -16.67 -3.34
CA LYS A 234 -33.03 -17.55 -4.17
C LYS A 234 -32.37 -16.87 -5.35
N THR A 235 -32.54 -15.57 -5.56
CA THR A 235 -31.77 -14.82 -6.54
C THR A 235 -30.31 -14.69 -6.11
N ILE A 236 -29.39 -14.52 -7.06
CA ILE A 236 -27.97 -14.33 -6.76
C ILE A 236 -27.58 -12.89 -7.13
N THR A 237 -27.15 -12.14 -6.13
CA THR A 237 -26.54 -10.83 -6.33
C THR A 237 -25.04 -10.98 -6.41
N THR A 238 -24.44 -10.52 -7.51
CA THR A 238 -22.99 -10.50 -7.70
C THR A 238 -22.45 -9.12 -7.39
N ILE A 239 -21.58 -9.02 -6.40
CA ILE A 239 -21.04 -7.77 -5.87
C ILE A 239 -19.56 -7.70 -6.23
N PRO A 240 -19.08 -6.64 -6.92
CA PRO A 240 -17.64 -6.39 -7.08
C PRO A 240 -16.95 -6.25 -5.73
N THR A 241 -15.80 -6.90 -5.52
CA THR A 241 -15.10 -6.91 -4.21
C THR A 241 -14.74 -5.52 -3.73
N TRP A 242 -14.38 -4.59 -4.63
CA TRP A 242 -14.08 -3.21 -4.26
C TRP A 242 -15.26 -2.51 -3.60
N LYS A 243 -16.51 -2.88 -3.98
CA LYS A 243 -17.71 -2.26 -3.43
C LYS A 243 -17.95 -2.67 -1.98
N LEU A 244 -17.55 -3.89 -1.59
CA LEU A 244 -17.57 -4.34 -0.19
C LEU A 244 -16.52 -3.62 0.68
N MET A 245 -15.49 -3.04 0.07
CA MET A 245 -14.49 -2.24 0.78
C MET A 245 -14.86 -0.75 0.87
N SER A 246 -15.57 -0.23 -0.13
CA SER A 246 -15.96 1.19 -0.18
C SER A 246 -17.24 1.48 0.59
N ASP A 247 -18.17 0.52 0.61
CA ASP A 247 -19.49 0.69 1.19
C ASP A 247 -19.61 -0.12 2.48
N SER A 248 -20.45 0.35 3.40
CA SER A 248 -20.75 -0.40 4.61
C SER A 248 -21.70 -1.57 4.33
N PHE A 249 -21.43 -2.72 4.90
CA PHE A 249 -22.31 -3.87 4.93
C PHE A 249 -22.40 -4.45 6.34
N LYS A 250 -23.50 -5.16 6.65
CA LYS A 250 -23.64 -5.89 7.90
C LYS A 250 -23.25 -7.34 7.67
N ASN A 251 -22.35 -7.86 8.50
CA ASN A 251 -22.05 -9.29 8.58
C ASN A 251 -22.68 -9.87 9.85
N TRP A 252 -23.61 -10.81 9.68
CA TRP A 252 -24.36 -11.43 10.76
C TRP A 252 -23.60 -12.61 11.43
N ARG A 253 -22.37 -12.92 11.00
CA ARG A 253 -21.51 -13.96 11.61
C ARG A 253 -21.40 -13.77 13.12
N GLY A 254 -21.20 -12.53 13.58
CA GLY A 254 -21.11 -12.22 15.00
C GLY A 254 -22.35 -12.60 15.80
N MET A 255 -23.54 -12.47 15.20
CA MET A 255 -24.79 -12.90 15.82
C MET A 255 -24.81 -14.43 16.01
N PHE A 256 -24.45 -15.20 14.99
CA PHE A 256 -24.40 -16.66 15.10
C PHE A 256 -23.36 -17.12 16.13
N ASN A 257 -22.20 -16.49 16.15
CA ASN A 257 -21.14 -16.83 17.10
C ASN A 257 -21.48 -16.45 18.54
N SER A 258 -22.32 -15.44 18.75
CA SER A 258 -22.73 -15.01 20.10
C SER A 258 -23.79 -15.92 20.72
N GLY A 259 -24.34 -16.88 19.96
CA GLY A 259 -25.38 -17.79 20.42
C GLY A 259 -26.75 -17.15 20.66
N GLY A 260 -26.94 -15.88 20.28
CA GLY A 260 -28.19 -15.18 20.49
C GLY A 260 -28.48 -14.08 19.49
N ARG A 261 -29.77 -13.81 19.28
CA ARG A 261 -30.26 -12.71 18.44
C ARG A 261 -30.81 -11.57 19.31
N ARG A 262 -30.48 -10.35 18.99
CA ARG A 262 -31.06 -9.16 19.64
C ARG A 262 -32.57 -9.15 19.43
N ILE A 263 -33.35 -9.02 20.53
CA ILE A 263 -34.78 -8.77 20.51
C ILE A 263 -34.98 -7.30 20.90
N LEU A 264 -35.68 -6.55 20.06
CA LEU A 264 -36.13 -5.19 20.36
C LEU A 264 -37.66 -5.19 20.29
N ARG A 265 -38.31 -4.92 21.43
CA ARG A 265 -39.77 -4.79 21.54
C ARG A 265 -40.08 -3.59 22.39
N ALA A 266 -41.15 -2.88 22.06
CA ALA A 266 -41.70 -1.79 22.82
C ALA A 266 -43.12 -2.13 23.26
N ILE A 267 -43.47 -1.78 24.50
CA ILE A 267 -44.82 -1.81 25.04
C ILE A 267 -45.22 -0.34 25.27
N HIS A 268 -46.26 0.08 24.62
CA HIS A 268 -46.82 1.43 24.80
C HIS A 268 -47.75 1.41 26.03
N ILE A 269 -47.45 2.27 27.00
CA ILE A 269 -48.20 2.41 28.24
C ILE A 269 -48.81 3.85 28.24
N ASP A 270 -50.11 3.94 28.52
CA ASP A 270 -50.77 5.21 28.68
C ASP A 270 -50.19 5.93 29.93
N ALA A 271 -49.65 7.11 29.75
CA ALA A 271 -49.09 7.89 30.84
C ALA A 271 -50.09 8.22 31.96
N ALA A 272 -51.38 8.34 31.62
CA ALA A 272 -52.43 8.60 32.59
C ALA A 272 -52.65 7.40 33.56
N THR A 273 -52.24 6.21 33.19
CA THR A 273 -52.36 5.01 34.06
C THR A 273 -51.19 4.85 35.05
N VAL A 274 -50.16 5.70 34.91
CA VAL A 274 -49.00 5.67 35.82
C VAL A 274 -49.35 6.42 37.11
N HIS A 275 -49.33 5.73 38.23
CA HIS A 275 -49.64 6.27 39.54
C HIS A 275 -48.74 5.68 40.62
N LEU A 276 -48.70 6.30 41.79
CA LEU A 276 -48.04 5.76 42.96
C LEU A 276 -48.84 4.57 43.51
N LEU A 277 -48.13 3.51 43.90
CA LEU A 277 -48.77 2.32 44.44
C LEU A 277 -49.47 2.62 45.79
N THR A 278 -50.69 2.16 45.92
CA THR A 278 -51.38 2.13 47.20
C THR A 278 -50.78 1.04 48.10
N ALA A 279 -51.01 1.14 49.42
CA ALA A 279 -50.56 0.12 50.37
C ALA A 279 -51.10 -1.27 50.04
N GLN A 280 -52.36 -1.36 49.54
CA GLN A 280 -52.97 -2.64 49.15
C GLN A 280 -52.32 -3.22 47.90
N GLU A 281 -52.01 -2.40 46.86
CA GLU A 281 -51.30 -2.84 45.67
C GLU A 281 -49.90 -3.27 46.01
N ARG A 282 -49.17 -2.54 46.85
CA ARG A 282 -47.83 -2.91 47.33
C ARG A 282 -47.86 -4.28 48.02
N GLN A 283 -48.84 -4.49 48.91
CA GLN A 283 -49.01 -5.78 49.60
C GLN A 283 -49.26 -6.93 48.60
N THR A 284 -50.08 -6.68 47.60
CA THR A 284 -50.34 -7.69 46.54
C THR A 284 -49.11 -8.01 45.74
N LEU A 285 -48.37 -6.98 45.30
CA LEU A 285 -47.15 -7.12 44.52
C LEU A 285 -45.98 -7.72 45.30
N SER A 286 -45.92 -7.52 46.63
CA SER A 286 -44.91 -8.14 47.49
C SER A 286 -45.04 -9.66 47.56
N GLY A 287 -46.23 -10.22 47.28
CA GLY A 287 -46.46 -11.65 47.15
C GLY A 287 -45.87 -12.27 45.89
N ILE A 288 -45.40 -11.49 44.91
CA ILE A 288 -44.80 -12.00 43.69
C ILE A 288 -43.35 -12.37 43.93
N ALA A 289 -43.02 -13.65 43.78
CA ALA A 289 -41.68 -14.19 44.07
C ALA A 289 -40.55 -13.45 43.30
N LEU A 290 -40.78 -13.06 42.04
CA LEU A 290 -39.82 -12.35 41.20
C LEU A 290 -39.54 -10.89 41.65
N LEU A 291 -40.40 -10.33 42.48
CA LEU A 291 -40.25 -8.99 43.04
C LEU A 291 -39.65 -9.00 44.45
N LYS A 292 -39.39 -10.17 45.03
CA LYS A 292 -38.89 -10.29 46.40
C LYS A 292 -37.59 -9.52 46.62
N ASP A 293 -36.61 -9.69 45.73
CA ASP A 293 -35.31 -9.02 45.83
C ASP A 293 -35.47 -7.50 45.67
N TYR A 294 -36.32 -7.07 44.75
CA TYR A 294 -36.61 -5.64 44.51
C TYR A 294 -37.22 -4.99 45.78
N TRP A 295 -38.18 -5.67 46.46
CA TRP A 295 -38.75 -5.13 47.69
C TRP A 295 -37.76 -5.15 48.84
N SER A 296 -36.98 -6.23 49.01
CA SER A 296 -35.96 -6.30 50.06
C SER A 296 -34.90 -5.23 49.94
N GLU A 297 -34.46 -4.94 48.74
CA GLU A 297 -33.52 -3.83 48.47
C GLU A 297 -34.13 -2.47 48.84
N ARG A 298 -35.39 -2.23 48.46
CA ARG A 298 -36.12 -1.00 48.78
C ARG A 298 -36.35 -0.84 50.30
N ASP A 299 -36.75 -1.87 50.96
CA ASP A 299 -36.98 -1.85 52.41
C ASP A 299 -35.65 -1.68 53.17
N GLY A 300 -34.53 -2.20 52.64
CA GLY A 300 -33.17 -1.94 53.15
C GLY A 300 -32.75 -0.48 53.05
N LEU A 301 -33.11 0.19 51.92
CA LEU A 301 -32.87 1.60 51.73
C LEU A 301 -33.69 2.49 52.66
N LEU A 302 -34.93 2.08 53.03
CA LEU A 302 -35.76 2.73 54.01
C LEU A 302 -35.21 2.62 55.44
N ALA A 303 -34.53 1.52 55.77
CA ALA A 303 -33.89 1.27 57.05
C ALA A 303 -32.58 2.08 57.26
N GLN A 304 -32.02 2.67 56.21
CA GLN A 304 -30.78 3.47 56.28
C GLN A 304 -30.98 4.89 55.66
N PRO A 305 -31.60 5.83 56.37
CA PRO A 305 -31.95 7.16 55.85
C PRO A 305 -30.74 7.96 55.43
N ASP A 306 -29.56 7.76 56.02
CA ASP A 306 -28.32 8.47 55.68
C ASP A 306 -27.72 8.04 54.31
N ALA A 307 -27.95 6.83 53.86
CA ALA A 307 -27.54 6.34 52.55
C ALA A 307 -28.42 6.92 51.42
N ALA A 308 -29.68 7.22 51.70
CA ALA A 308 -30.60 7.83 50.71
C ALA A 308 -30.26 9.34 50.50
N ALA A 309 -29.70 10.02 51.47
CA ALA A 309 -29.30 11.45 51.34
C ALA A 309 -28.04 11.67 50.47
N ASN A 310 -27.19 10.64 50.34
CA ASN A 310 -25.97 10.70 49.52
C ASN A 310 -26.16 10.12 48.08
N ALA A 311 -27.35 9.60 47.75
CA ALA A 311 -27.65 9.15 46.40
C ALA A 311 -27.85 10.39 45.48
N MET A 312 -27.33 10.30 44.23
CA MET A 312 -27.43 11.39 43.26
C MET A 312 -28.86 11.93 43.10
N PRO A 313 -29.01 13.25 42.78
CA PRO A 313 -30.33 13.93 42.69
C PRO A 313 -31.37 13.29 41.78
N THR A 314 -30.94 12.43 40.83
CA THR A 314 -31.82 11.70 39.91
C THR A 314 -32.58 10.51 40.59
N GLN A 315 -32.23 10.16 41.83
CA GLN A 315 -32.87 9.09 42.59
C GLN A 315 -33.65 9.61 43.82
N ALA A 316 -33.87 10.90 43.91
CA ALA A 316 -34.52 11.59 45.01
C ALA A 316 -36.08 11.42 45.05
N ILE A 317 -36.63 10.35 44.45
CA ILE A 317 -37.96 9.86 44.80
C ILE A 317 -37.81 9.13 46.11
N ALA A 318 -38.48 9.56 47.15
CA ALA A 318 -38.46 8.92 48.46
C ALA A 318 -38.60 7.38 48.27
N PRO A 319 -37.83 6.56 48.98
CA PRO A 319 -37.81 5.09 48.76
C PRO A 319 -39.19 4.42 48.94
N ASP A 320 -40.12 5.08 49.60
CA ASP A 320 -41.52 4.66 49.80
C ASP A 320 -42.43 4.98 48.60
N MET A 321 -42.03 5.96 47.75
CA MET A 321 -42.81 6.36 46.57
C MET A 321 -42.44 5.48 45.36
N VAL A 322 -43.15 4.39 45.17
CA VAL A 322 -42.98 3.47 44.01
C VAL A 322 -44.18 3.59 43.12
N THR A 323 -43.93 3.81 41.80
CA THR A 323 -44.98 3.77 40.80
C THR A 323 -45.27 2.35 40.32
N ASN A 324 -46.51 2.09 39.86
CA ASN A 324 -46.85 0.84 39.19
C ASN A 324 -45.94 0.53 38.00
N LEU A 325 -45.48 1.53 37.24
CA LEU A 325 -44.55 1.38 36.15
C LEU A 325 -43.16 0.94 36.65
N ALA A 326 -42.68 1.44 37.78
CA ALA A 326 -41.40 1.06 38.37
C ALA A 326 -41.44 -0.44 38.83
N ALA A 327 -42.52 -0.82 39.49
CA ALA A 327 -42.74 -2.23 39.90
C ALA A 327 -42.85 -3.15 38.67
N PHE A 328 -43.57 -2.75 37.62
CA PHE A 328 -43.65 -3.48 36.35
C PHE A 328 -42.29 -3.62 35.68
N LYS A 329 -41.51 -2.58 35.64
CA LYS A 329 -40.17 -2.62 35.07
C LYS A 329 -39.25 -3.59 35.84
N ALA A 330 -39.29 -3.59 37.17
CA ALA A 330 -38.55 -4.51 38.01
C ALA A 330 -39.00 -5.95 37.77
N TYR A 331 -40.33 -6.20 37.70
CA TYR A 331 -40.88 -7.51 37.39
C TYR A 331 -40.44 -8.02 36.02
N ALA A 332 -40.57 -7.18 34.99
CA ALA A 332 -40.18 -7.53 33.63
C ALA A 332 -38.68 -7.87 33.53
N TYR A 333 -37.83 -7.11 34.23
CA TYR A 333 -36.40 -7.40 34.31
C TYR A 333 -36.13 -8.74 34.99
N ALA A 334 -36.69 -8.96 36.15
CA ALA A 334 -36.54 -10.24 36.91
C ALA A 334 -37.07 -11.44 36.12
N TYR A 335 -38.21 -11.28 35.43
CA TYR A 335 -38.79 -12.31 34.57
C TYR A 335 -37.86 -12.66 33.41
N LEU A 336 -37.33 -11.68 32.70
CA LEU A 336 -36.40 -11.86 31.57
C LEU A 336 -35.09 -12.50 32.05
N MET A 337 -34.57 -12.09 33.21
CA MET A 337 -33.37 -12.68 33.81
C MET A 337 -33.58 -14.14 34.26
N ALA A 338 -34.76 -14.49 34.70
CA ALA A 338 -35.13 -15.88 35.06
C ALA A 338 -35.43 -16.75 33.85
N HIS A 339 -35.73 -16.15 32.67
CA HIS A 339 -36.18 -16.92 31.51
C HIS A 339 -35.02 -17.70 30.86
N PRO A 340 -35.15 -19.02 30.62
CA PRO A 340 -34.06 -19.88 30.17
C PRO A 340 -33.58 -19.62 28.73
N ARG A 341 -34.43 -19.03 27.89
CA ARG A 341 -34.10 -18.71 26.48
C ARG A 341 -33.52 -17.32 26.27
N ILE A 342 -33.36 -16.53 27.31
CA ILE A 342 -32.80 -15.18 27.21
C ILE A 342 -31.36 -15.22 27.66
N SER A 343 -30.46 -14.76 26.78
CA SER A 343 -29.03 -14.63 27.10
C SER A 343 -28.83 -13.58 28.20
N LYS A 344 -28.08 -13.96 29.22
CA LYS A 344 -27.72 -13.09 30.36
C LYS A 344 -26.43 -12.35 30.13
N ALA A 345 -25.87 -12.40 28.90
CA ALA A 345 -24.66 -11.64 28.53
C ALA A 345 -24.88 -10.13 28.73
N PRO A 346 -23.82 -9.35 29.00
CA PRO A 346 -23.95 -7.91 29.21
C PRO A 346 -24.58 -7.25 27.98
N GLY A 347 -25.67 -6.50 28.17
CA GLY A 347 -26.38 -5.78 27.10
C GLY A 347 -27.88 -5.84 27.11
N MET A 348 -28.52 -6.45 28.16
CA MET A 348 -29.95 -6.37 28.33
C MET A 348 -30.35 -5.05 29.01
N PHE A 349 -31.18 -4.25 28.32
CA PHE A 349 -31.65 -2.95 28.82
C PHE A 349 -33.16 -2.89 28.77
N LEU A 350 -33.79 -2.49 29.89
CA LEU A 350 -35.18 -2.11 29.96
C LEU A 350 -35.24 -0.61 30.24
N LEU A 351 -35.70 0.15 29.24
CA LEU A 351 -35.82 1.59 29.32
C LEU A 351 -37.28 2.00 29.29
N ALA A 352 -37.68 2.86 30.21
CA ALA A 352 -38.91 3.65 30.07
C ALA A 352 -38.54 4.97 29.41
N ARG A 353 -39.23 5.30 28.31
CA ARG A 353 -39.08 6.58 27.60
C ARG A 353 -40.46 7.21 27.41
N THR A 354 -40.52 8.53 27.54
CA THR A 354 -41.63 9.28 27.01
C THR A 354 -41.56 9.28 25.50
N LEU A 355 -42.67 9.07 24.81
CA LEU A 355 -42.81 9.36 23.39
C LEU A 355 -42.93 10.88 23.25
N GLU A 356 -41.99 11.47 22.48
CA GLU A 356 -42.11 12.87 22.06
C GLU A 356 -43.09 13.02 20.92
#